data_f6bc0c78192a2bf67cefc61b49503e60
#
_entry.id   f6bc0c78192a2bf67cefc61b49503e60
#
_cell.length_a   1.000
_cell.length_b   1.000
_cell.length_c   1.000
_cell.angle_alpha   90.00
_cell.angle_beta   90.00
_cell.angle_gamma   90.00
#
_symmetry.space_group_name_H-M   'P 1'
#
loop_
_entity.id
_entity.type
_entity.pdbx_description
1 polymer ?
#
loop_
_entity_poly.entity_id
_entity_poly.type
_entity_poly.pdbx_seq_one_letter_code
_entity_poly.pdbx_strand_id
1 'polypeptide(L)'
;QGGPVGEELVPSNKPEPKEAEDPDKDLEPIWEGPVPSRQVIMGALETAFAAETGVPEGYLGRCADHAELLLDWNQRVNLTSILSPEDMAVKHYLDCWKAARLLPLLGRKVLDLGSGGGFPGIPLALAEPNCSVTLCESRGRRVRFLEAAVESMGVSNASVVEARGEDYLGGAGVDV
;
A
#
# COMPACT_ATOMS: atom_id res chain seq x y z
N GLN A 1 16.71 69.60 4.66
CA GLN A 1 16.22 68.78 5.79
C GLN A 1 15.07 67.91 5.23
N GLY A 2 15.37 66.70 4.80
CA GLY A 2 14.39 65.75 4.31
C GLY A 2 14.34 64.59 5.27
N GLY A 3 13.18 64.36 5.90
CA GLY A 3 12.91 63.22 6.73
C GLY A 3 12.60 61.98 5.90
N PRO A 4 12.78 60.75 6.41
CA PRO A 4 12.60 59.53 5.68
C PRO A 4 11.12 59.25 5.45
N VAL A 5 10.78 58.89 4.21
CA VAL A 5 9.45 58.38 3.82
C VAL A 5 9.31 56.95 4.33
N GLY A 6 8.29 56.72 5.17
CA GLY A 6 7.99 55.41 5.73
C GLY A 6 7.53 54.43 4.59
N GLU A 7 8.18 53.30 4.50
CA GLU A 7 7.73 52.18 3.72
C GLU A 7 6.47 51.54 4.34
N GLU A 8 5.36 51.69 3.66
CA GLU A 8 4.09 51.09 4.02
C GLU A 8 4.17 49.57 3.71
N LEU A 9 4.23 48.76 4.76
CA LEU A 9 4.19 47.29 4.65
C LEU A 9 2.83 46.87 4.12
N VAL A 10 2.78 46.46 2.87
CA VAL A 10 1.62 45.81 2.27
C VAL A 10 1.47 44.42 2.88
N PRO A 11 0.34 44.09 3.52
CA PRO A 11 0.13 42.71 4.03
C PRO A 11 0.09 41.72 2.88
N SER A 12 1.01 40.74 2.89
CA SER A 12 1.01 39.64 1.94
C SER A 12 -0.20 38.76 2.20
N ASN A 13 -1.25 38.97 1.44
CA ASN A 13 -2.43 38.11 1.44
C ASN A 13 -2.09 36.84 0.66
N LYS A 14 -1.31 35.92 1.26
CA LYS A 14 -1.20 34.54 0.80
C LYS A 14 -2.51 33.87 1.15
N PRO A 15 -3.24 33.30 0.17
CA PRO A 15 -4.39 32.47 0.49
C PRO A 15 -3.92 31.30 1.35
N GLU A 16 -4.61 31.07 2.46
CA GLU A 16 -4.42 29.88 3.27
C GLU A 16 -4.58 28.64 2.37
N PRO A 17 -3.74 27.60 2.53
CA PRO A 17 -3.91 26.37 1.81
C PRO A 17 -5.31 25.85 2.12
N LYS A 18 -6.16 25.76 1.10
CA LYS A 18 -7.45 25.07 1.22
C LYS A 18 -7.12 23.66 1.69
N GLU A 19 -7.69 23.25 2.82
CA GLU A 19 -7.68 21.82 3.18
C GLU A 19 -8.14 21.04 1.95
N ALA A 20 -7.31 20.11 1.50
CA ALA A 20 -7.64 19.27 0.36
C ALA A 20 -8.91 18.50 0.76
N GLU A 21 -10.02 18.80 0.10
CA GLU A 21 -11.25 18.06 0.28
C GLU A 21 -10.93 16.58 0.02
N ASP A 22 -11.26 15.72 0.98
CA ASP A 22 -11.13 14.27 0.80
C ASP A 22 -12.03 13.87 -0.37
N PRO A 23 -11.44 13.48 -1.53
CA PRO A 23 -12.22 13.15 -2.72
C PRO A 23 -13.03 11.86 -2.56
N ASP A 24 -12.88 11.15 -1.42
CA ASP A 24 -13.60 9.93 -1.10
C ASP A 24 -14.74 10.15 -0.09
N LYS A 25 -14.93 11.41 0.39
CA LYS A 25 -15.89 11.76 1.45
C LYS A 25 -17.36 11.40 1.12
N ASP A 26 -17.72 11.40 -0.14
CA ASP A 26 -19.10 11.22 -0.60
C ASP A 26 -19.32 9.92 -1.39
N LEU A 27 -18.43 8.93 -1.24
CA LEU A 27 -18.59 7.65 -1.93
C LEU A 27 -19.52 6.72 -1.17
N GLU A 28 -20.54 6.23 -1.86
CA GLU A 28 -21.33 5.10 -1.40
C GLU A 28 -20.43 3.87 -1.17
N PRO A 29 -20.61 3.15 -0.05
CA PRO A 29 -19.82 1.97 0.23
C PRO A 29 -20.01 0.91 -0.86
N ILE A 30 -18.91 0.36 -1.36
CA ILE A 30 -18.92 -0.73 -2.35
C ILE A 30 -19.31 -2.06 -1.69
N TRP A 31 -19.08 -2.16 -0.38
CA TRP A 31 -19.40 -3.32 0.44
C TRP A 31 -19.75 -2.87 1.85
N GLU A 32 -20.91 -3.33 2.37
CA GLU A 32 -21.44 -2.97 3.68
C GLU A 32 -21.27 -4.07 4.73
N GLY A 33 -20.55 -5.15 4.41
CA GLY A 33 -20.33 -6.26 5.34
C GLY A 33 -19.40 -5.85 6.49
N PRO A 34 -19.47 -6.57 7.63
CA PRO A 34 -18.55 -6.32 8.73
C PRO A 34 -17.12 -6.69 8.34
N VAL A 35 -16.16 -5.81 8.60
CA VAL A 35 -14.74 -6.14 8.43
C VAL A 35 -14.38 -7.24 9.45
N PRO A 36 -13.85 -8.40 8.99
CA PRO A 36 -13.39 -9.45 9.89
C PRO A 36 -12.32 -8.89 10.84
N SER A 37 -12.37 -9.30 12.11
CA SER A 37 -11.36 -8.87 13.07
C SER A 37 -9.98 -9.43 12.70
N ARG A 38 -8.94 -8.69 13.08
CA ARG A 38 -7.54 -9.11 12.92
C ARG A 38 -7.30 -10.55 13.42
N GLN A 39 -7.95 -10.96 14.51
CA GLN A 39 -7.81 -12.31 15.05
C GLN A 39 -8.38 -13.39 14.12
N VAL A 40 -9.50 -13.13 13.46
CA VAL A 40 -10.09 -14.04 12.47
C VAL A 40 -9.18 -14.14 11.24
N ILE A 41 -8.67 -13.01 10.75
CA ILE A 41 -7.72 -12.97 9.64
C ILE A 41 -6.44 -13.73 9.99
N MET A 42 -5.91 -13.53 11.19
CA MET A 42 -4.70 -14.22 11.66
C MET A 42 -4.88 -15.73 11.71
N GLY A 43 -6.02 -16.22 12.22
CA GLY A 43 -6.33 -17.65 12.25
C GLY A 43 -6.41 -18.29 10.86
N ALA A 44 -6.96 -17.57 9.87
CA ALA A 44 -6.99 -18.00 8.48
C ALA A 44 -5.57 -18.09 7.88
N LEU A 45 -4.72 -17.08 8.14
CA LEU A 45 -3.32 -17.09 7.71
C LEU A 45 -2.53 -18.23 8.34
N GLU A 46 -2.64 -18.45 9.65
CA GLU A 46 -1.99 -19.56 10.34
C GLU A 46 -2.40 -20.91 9.76
N THR A 47 -3.66 -21.07 9.43
CA THR A 47 -4.19 -22.29 8.79
C THR A 47 -3.61 -22.48 7.40
N ALA A 48 -3.61 -21.43 6.56
CA ALA A 48 -3.11 -21.50 5.19
C ALA A 48 -1.59 -21.78 5.16
N PHE A 49 -0.84 -21.23 6.11
CA PHE A 49 0.61 -21.37 6.20
C PHE A 49 1.10 -22.56 7.04
N ALA A 50 0.20 -23.39 7.56
CA ALA A 50 0.56 -24.47 8.49
C ALA A 50 1.60 -25.46 7.95
N ALA A 51 1.66 -25.66 6.63
CA ALA A 51 2.65 -26.52 5.97
C ALA A 51 3.91 -25.77 5.48
N GLU A 52 3.93 -24.44 5.57
CA GLU A 52 5.04 -23.64 5.06
C GLU A 52 6.19 -23.59 6.07
N THR A 53 7.42 -23.57 5.55
CA THR A 53 8.65 -23.48 6.35
C THR A 53 9.46 -22.25 5.97
N GLY A 54 10.21 -21.70 6.92
CA GLY A 54 11.08 -20.54 6.67
C GLY A 54 10.31 -19.22 6.57
N VAL A 55 9.05 -19.18 7.01
CA VAL A 55 8.27 -17.95 7.10
C VAL A 55 8.93 -17.03 8.12
N PRO A 56 9.27 -15.77 7.77
CA PRO A 56 9.93 -14.85 8.69
C PRO A 56 9.07 -14.59 9.93
N GLU A 57 9.75 -14.38 11.06
CA GLU A 57 9.06 -13.98 12.29
C GLU A 57 8.26 -12.68 12.05
N GLY A 58 7.01 -12.64 12.54
CA GLY A 58 6.11 -11.50 12.39
C GLY A 58 5.49 -11.33 10.99
N TYR A 59 5.89 -12.13 9.98
CA TYR A 59 5.35 -12.01 8.62
C TYR A 59 3.83 -12.13 8.59
N LEU A 60 3.26 -13.18 9.20
CA LEU A 60 1.80 -13.39 9.23
C LEU A 60 1.07 -12.27 9.96
N GLY A 61 1.66 -11.75 11.05
CA GLY A 61 1.09 -10.62 11.78
C GLY A 61 0.98 -9.38 10.90
N ARG A 62 2.01 -9.07 10.13
CA ARG A 62 2.01 -7.94 9.18
C ARG A 62 1.08 -8.18 7.99
N CYS A 63 0.95 -9.42 7.52
CA CYS A 63 -0.06 -9.78 6.52
C CYS A 63 -1.48 -9.57 7.06
N ALA A 64 -1.73 -9.87 8.35
CA ALA A 64 -3.02 -9.63 8.98
C ALA A 64 -3.32 -8.13 9.12
N ASP A 65 -2.32 -7.31 9.48
CA ASP A 65 -2.45 -5.85 9.54
C ASP A 65 -2.79 -5.26 8.14
N HIS A 66 -2.12 -5.76 7.10
CA HIS A 66 -2.42 -5.37 5.73
C HIS A 66 -3.84 -5.78 5.31
N ALA A 67 -4.25 -7.01 5.62
CA ALA A 67 -5.57 -7.52 5.24
C ALA A 67 -6.71 -6.75 5.93
N GLU A 68 -6.56 -6.42 7.21
CA GLU A 68 -7.53 -5.63 7.96
C GLU A 68 -7.68 -4.24 7.35
N LEU A 69 -6.56 -3.55 7.08
CA LEU A 69 -6.55 -2.24 6.42
C LEU A 69 -7.16 -2.31 5.01
N LEU A 70 -6.80 -3.34 4.23
CA LEU A 70 -7.32 -3.55 2.88
C LEU A 70 -8.84 -3.71 2.88
N LEU A 71 -9.39 -4.50 3.79
CA LEU A 71 -10.83 -4.73 3.88
C LEU A 71 -11.58 -3.49 4.36
N ASP A 72 -11.01 -2.71 5.28
CA ASP A 72 -11.58 -1.43 5.70
C ASP A 72 -11.66 -0.44 4.51
N TRP A 73 -10.57 -0.27 3.79
CA TRP A 73 -10.56 0.58 2.61
C TRP A 73 -11.42 0.07 1.47
N ASN A 74 -11.55 -1.26 1.35
CA ASN A 74 -12.35 -1.89 0.29
C ASN A 74 -13.84 -1.57 0.37
N GLN A 75 -14.31 -1.08 1.51
CA GLN A 75 -15.68 -0.56 1.64
C GLN A 75 -15.91 0.66 0.74
N ARG A 76 -14.87 1.44 0.45
CA ARG A 76 -14.95 2.71 -0.31
C ARG A 76 -14.17 2.68 -1.62
N VAL A 77 -13.11 1.89 -1.69
CA VAL A 77 -12.22 1.79 -2.84
C VAL A 77 -12.16 0.34 -3.29
N ASN A 78 -12.52 0.04 -4.53
CA ASN A 78 -12.47 -1.34 -5.05
C ASN A 78 -11.02 -1.79 -5.20
N LEU A 79 -10.48 -2.45 -4.17
CA LEU A 79 -9.11 -2.97 -4.09
C LEU A 79 -9.05 -4.46 -4.39
N THR A 80 -10.05 -5.23 -3.92
CA THR A 80 -10.14 -6.67 -4.13
C THR A 80 -11.58 -7.15 -4.15
N SER A 81 -11.84 -8.21 -4.90
CA SER A 81 -13.11 -8.96 -4.87
C SER A 81 -13.08 -10.13 -3.88
N ILE A 82 -11.93 -10.43 -3.29
CA ILE A 82 -11.75 -11.52 -2.33
C ILE A 82 -11.95 -10.94 -0.93
N LEU A 83 -13.06 -11.30 -0.29
CA LEU A 83 -13.48 -10.71 0.98
C LEU A 83 -13.38 -11.68 2.17
N SER A 84 -13.39 -13.01 1.91
CA SER A 84 -13.25 -13.98 3.00
C SER A 84 -11.81 -14.09 3.47
N PRO A 85 -11.55 -14.13 4.78
CA PRO A 85 -10.21 -14.29 5.34
C PRO A 85 -9.50 -15.54 4.82
N GLU A 86 -10.22 -16.65 4.66
CA GLU A 86 -9.68 -17.93 4.18
C GLU A 86 -9.20 -17.82 2.73
N ASP A 87 -10.01 -17.23 1.86
CA ASP A 87 -9.63 -17.02 0.45
C ASP A 87 -8.48 -16.01 0.32
N MET A 88 -8.49 -14.94 1.12
CA MET A 88 -7.38 -13.98 1.13
C MET A 88 -6.08 -14.62 1.59
N ALA A 89 -6.12 -15.42 2.64
CA ALA A 89 -4.95 -16.12 3.17
C ALA A 89 -4.30 -17.01 2.10
N VAL A 90 -5.10 -17.70 1.30
CA VAL A 90 -4.60 -18.62 0.25
C VAL A 90 -4.27 -17.86 -1.03
N LYS A 91 -5.26 -17.17 -1.63
CA LYS A 91 -5.18 -16.61 -2.99
C LYS A 91 -4.38 -15.30 -3.08
N HIS A 92 -4.14 -14.64 -1.95
CA HIS A 92 -3.30 -13.46 -1.90
C HIS A 92 -1.98 -13.76 -1.19
N TYR A 93 -2.01 -14.03 0.12
CA TYR A 93 -0.77 -14.07 0.91
C TYR A 93 0.07 -15.31 0.69
N LEU A 94 -0.54 -16.51 0.69
CA LEU A 94 0.21 -17.76 0.45
C LEU A 94 0.77 -17.81 -0.97
N ASP A 95 0.01 -17.36 -1.97
CA ASP A 95 0.50 -17.30 -3.35
C ASP A 95 1.67 -16.32 -3.49
N CYS A 96 1.59 -15.14 -2.85
CA CYS A 96 2.71 -14.19 -2.82
C CYS A 96 3.93 -14.77 -2.09
N TRP A 97 3.73 -15.48 -0.97
CA TRP A 97 4.81 -16.16 -0.25
C TRP A 97 5.51 -17.20 -1.13
N LYS A 98 4.75 -18.03 -1.83
CA LYS A 98 5.31 -19.01 -2.77
C LYS A 98 6.08 -18.33 -3.90
N ALA A 99 5.57 -17.22 -4.43
CA ALA A 99 6.29 -16.42 -5.42
C ALA A 99 7.60 -15.88 -4.85
N ALA A 100 7.60 -15.34 -3.62
CA ALA A 100 8.81 -14.85 -2.95
C ALA A 100 9.89 -15.92 -2.80
N ARG A 101 9.49 -17.17 -2.60
CA ARG A 101 10.41 -18.32 -2.51
C ARG A 101 11.05 -18.72 -3.83
N LEU A 102 10.42 -18.39 -4.95
CA LEU A 102 10.88 -18.72 -6.30
C LEU A 102 11.70 -17.60 -6.93
N LEU A 103 11.52 -16.36 -6.48
CA LEU A 103 12.18 -15.18 -7.03
C LEU A 103 13.50 -14.88 -6.28
N PRO A 104 14.57 -14.47 -6.98
CA PRO A 104 15.84 -14.07 -6.35
C PRO A 104 15.76 -12.64 -5.82
N LEU A 105 14.94 -12.40 -4.80
CA LEU A 105 14.60 -11.06 -4.32
C LEU A 105 15.73 -10.33 -3.56
N LEU A 106 16.64 -11.07 -2.92
CA LEU A 106 17.69 -10.51 -2.08
C LEU A 106 18.53 -9.47 -2.83
N GLY A 107 18.52 -8.23 -2.34
CA GLY A 107 19.25 -7.10 -2.93
C GLY A 107 18.68 -6.59 -4.25
N ARG A 108 17.51 -7.05 -4.68
CA ARG A 108 16.90 -6.69 -5.97
C ARG A 108 15.97 -5.50 -5.88
N LYS A 109 15.81 -4.84 -7.03
CA LYS A 109 14.79 -3.83 -7.27
C LYS A 109 13.60 -4.49 -7.95
N VAL A 110 12.48 -4.53 -7.25
CA VAL A 110 11.23 -5.13 -7.70
C VAL A 110 10.27 -4.04 -8.11
N LEU A 111 9.62 -4.20 -9.24
CA LEU A 111 8.55 -3.31 -9.71
C LEU A 111 7.25 -4.08 -9.78
N ASP A 112 6.28 -3.66 -8.98
CA ASP A 112 4.91 -4.16 -9.00
C ASP A 112 4.04 -3.22 -9.85
N LEU A 113 3.64 -3.67 -11.02
CA LEU A 113 2.86 -2.89 -11.97
C LEU A 113 1.36 -3.12 -11.77
N GLY A 114 0.63 -2.05 -11.48
CA GLY A 114 -0.80 -2.13 -11.19
C GLY A 114 -1.07 -2.70 -9.81
N SER A 115 -0.35 -2.24 -8.81
CA SER A 115 -0.29 -2.81 -7.46
C SER A 115 -1.64 -2.93 -6.76
N GLY A 116 -2.64 -2.12 -7.11
CA GLY A 116 -4.02 -2.22 -6.62
C GLY A 116 -4.14 -2.26 -5.11
N GLY A 117 -4.47 -3.44 -4.56
CA GLY A 117 -4.49 -3.72 -3.13
C GLY A 117 -3.11 -4.04 -2.53
N GLY A 118 -2.01 -3.76 -3.24
CA GLY A 118 -0.65 -4.01 -2.79
C GLY A 118 -0.12 -5.41 -3.06
N PHE A 119 -0.75 -6.14 -3.98
CA PHE A 119 -0.35 -7.51 -4.34
C PHE A 119 0.30 -7.59 -5.72
N PRO A 120 1.42 -8.30 -5.85
CA PRO A 120 2.15 -9.03 -4.80
C PRO A 120 3.13 -8.15 -4.00
N GLY A 121 3.31 -6.88 -4.34
CA GLY A 121 4.40 -6.02 -3.90
C GLY A 121 4.58 -5.92 -2.38
N ILE A 122 3.52 -5.65 -1.61
CA ILE A 122 3.61 -5.53 -0.14
C ILE A 122 4.02 -6.87 0.50
N PRO A 123 3.37 -8.02 0.22
CA PRO A 123 3.83 -9.32 0.73
C PRO A 123 5.27 -9.67 0.35
N LEU A 124 5.74 -9.31 -0.85
CA LEU A 124 7.13 -9.52 -1.27
C LEU A 124 8.10 -8.67 -0.44
N ALA A 125 7.77 -7.39 -0.22
CA ALA A 125 8.57 -6.50 0.63
C ALA A 125 8.65 -7.01 2.08
N LEU A 126 7.56 -7.59 2.60
CA LEU A 126 7.52 -8.19 3.92
C LEU A 126 8.33 -9.50 4.01
N ALA A 127 8.34 -10.28 2.93
CA ALA A 127 9.04 -11.56 2.88
C ALA A 127 10.57 -11.39 2.77
N GLU A 128 11.05 -10.35 2.05
CA GLU A 128 12.48 -10.06 1.87
C GLU A 128 12.77 -8.58 2.16
N PRO A 129 13.14 -8.25 3.41
CA PRO A 129 13.41 -6.86 3.80
C PRO A 129 14.60 -6.20 3.06
N ASN A 130 15.49 -7.00 2.47
CA ASN A 130 16.65 -6.50 1.72
C ASN A 130 16.36 -6.28 0.22
N CYS A 131 15.15 -6.48 -0.27
CA CYS A 131 14.74 -6.00 -1.59
C CYS A 131 14.18 -4.58 -1.50
N SER A 132 14.14 -3.86 -2.63
CA SER A 132 13.46 -2.57 -2.76
C SER A 132 12.27 -2.75 -3.68
N VAL A 133 11.05 -2.51 -3.19
CA VAL A 133 9.82 -2.67 -3.96
C VAL A 133 9.25 -1.32 -4.35
N THR A 134 8.96 -1.13 -5.63
CA THR A 134 8.20 0.02 -6.12
C THR A 134 6.80 -0.44 -6.49
N LEU A 135 5.80 0.13 -5.83
CA LEU A 135 4.38 -0.11 -6.08
C LEU A 135 3.90 0.95 -7.08
N CYS A 136 3.69 0.56 -8.34
CA CYS A 136 3.25 1.46 -9.41
C CYS A 136 1.75 1.27 -9.66
N GLU A 137 0.97 2.32 -9.43
CA GLU A 137 -0.49 2.31 -9.63
C GLU A 137 -0.93 3.64 -10.26
N SER A 138 -1.86 3.58 -11.20
CA SER A 138 -2.34 4.76 -11.94
C SER A 138 -3.59 5.41 -11.35
N ARG A 139 -4.30 4.72 -10.47
CA ARG A 139 -5.56 5.20 -9.90
C ARG A 139 -5.31 5.86 -8.55
N GLY A 140 -5.47 7.18 -8.46
CA GLY A 140 -5.14 7.97 -7.28
C GLY A 140 -5.72 7.46 -5.96
N ARG A 141 -6.97 6.90 -5.96
CA ARG A 141 -7.56 6.29 -4.76
C ARG A 141 -6.80 5.05 -4.27
N ARG A 142 -6.33 4.21 -5.20
CA ARG A 142 -5.52 3.04 -4.87
C ARG A 142 -4.12 3.45 -4.43
N VAL A 143 -3.56 4.49 -5.04
CA VAL A 143 -2.28 5.10 -4.61
C VAL A 143 -2.38 5.54 -3.15
N ARG A 144 -3.42 6.27 -2.76
CA ARG A 144 -3.62 6.68 -1.36
C ARG A 144 -3.73 5.50 -0.39
N PHE A 145 -4.41 4.43 -0.80
CA PHE A 145 -4.43 3.19 -0.01
C PHE A 145 -3.02 2.63 0.17
N LEU A 146 -2.25 2.51 -0.92
CA LEU A 146 -0.89 1.97 -0.88
C LEU A 146 0.04 2.81 0.00
N GLU A 147 -0.04 4.15 -0.09
CA GLU A 147 0.69 5.07 0.78
C GLU A 147 0.33 4.86 2.25
N ALA A 148 -0.97 4.82 2.56
CA ALA A 148 -1.45 4.56 3.92
C ALA A 148 -0.99 3.18 4.44
N ALA A 149 -0.99 2.14 3.61
CA ALA A 149 -0.53 0.81 3.98
C ALA A 149 0.98 0.78 4.25
N VAL A 150 1.79 1.35 3.37
CA VAL A 150 3.25 1.43 3.53
C VAL A 150 3.62 2.21 4.79
N GLU A 151 2.97 3.35 5.04
CA GLU A 151 3.22 4.20 6.18
C GLU A 151 2.79 3.53 7.50
N SER A 152 1.52 3.11 7.60
CA SER A 152 0.95 2.55 8.84
C SER A 152 1.63 1.27 9.28
N MET A 153 2.05 0.45 8.32
CA MET A 153 2.76 -0.80 8.58
C MET A 153 4.27 -0.62 8.70
N GLY A 154 4.82 0.56 8.43
CA GLY A 154 6.26 0.82 8.45
C GLY A 154 7.05 -0.06 7.48
N VAL A 155 6.57 -0.23 6.24
CA VAL A 155 7.25 -1.03 5.20
C VAL A 155 8.34 -0.17 4.55
N SER A 156 9.50 -0.08 5.20
CA SER A 156 10.57 0.86 4.83
C SER A 156 11.26 0.56 3.50
N ASN A 157 11.11 -0.65 2.98
CA ASN A 157 11.67 -1.10 1.71
C ASN A 157 10.66 -1.07 0.55
N ALA A 158 9.49 -0.45 0.73
CA ALA A 158 8.51 -0.22 -0.32
C ALA A 158 8.29 1.28 -0.54
N SER A 159 8.09 1.67 -1.78
CA SER A 159 7.73 3.03 -2.20
C SER A 159 6.55 2.99 -3.17
N VAL A 160 5.74 4.03 -3.18
CA VAL A 160 4.56 4.14 -4.04
C VAL A 160 4.80 5.17 -5.12
N VAL A 161 4.39 4.87 -6.35
CA VAL A 161 4.48 5.77 -7.50
C VAL A 161 3.14 5.83 -8.21
N GLU A 162 2.57 7.03 -8.33
CA GLU A 162 1.39 7.28 -9.15
C GLU A 162 1.80 7.44 -10.62
N ALA A 163 1.69 6.35 -11.38
CA ALA A 163 2.00 6.36 -12.81
C ALA A 163 1.29 5.23 -13.55
N ARG A 164 1.15 5.36 -14.85
CA ARG A 164 0.87 4.21 -15.72
C ARG A 164 2.15 3.39 -15.91
N GLY A 165 2.01 2.07 -15.98
CA GLY A 165 3.16 1.17 -16.10
C GLY A 165 4.02 1.46 -17.31
N GLU A 166 3.40 1.75 -18.47
CA GLU A 166 4.09 2.10 -19.69
C GLU A 166 4.91 3.40 -19.61
N ASP A 167 4.45 4.37 -18.83
CA ASP A 167 5.15 5.64 -18.63
C ASP A 167 6.33 5.48 -17.66
N TYR A 168 6.17 4.62 -16.66
CA TYR A 168 7.21 4.39 -15.66
C TYR A 168 8.37 3.53 -16.15
N LEU A 169 8.09 2.51 -16.96
CA LEU A 169 9.10 1.56 -17.48
C LEU A 169 10.19 2.23 -18.33
N GLY A 170 9.90 3.40 -18.92
CA GLY A 170 10.86 4.16 -19.73
C GLY A 170 12.07 4.70 -18.95
N GLY A 171 12.04 4.71 -17.62
CA GLY A 171 13.10 5.31 -16.79
C GLY A 171 13.57 4.43 -15.61
N ALA A 172 12.94 3.29 -15.36
CA ALA A 172 13.24 2.48 -14.18
C ALA A 172 14.25 1.38 -14.47
N GLY A 173 15.38 1.40 -13.76
CA GLY A 173 16.26 0.23 -13.67
C GLY A 173 15.68 -0.75 -12.65
N VAL A 174 15.02 -1.82 -13.12
CA VAL A 174 14.44 -2.88 -12.29
C VAL A 174 15.09 -4.23 -12.59
N ASP A 175 15.05 -5.13 -11.61
CA ASP A 175 15.63 -6.48 -11.70
C ASP A 175 14.54 -7.55 -11.84
N VAL A 176 13.35 -7.28 -11.26
CA VAL A 176 12.18 -8.18 -11.19
C VAL A 176 10.90 -7.36 -11.30
#